data_b7ad2cf01117ca7439c2df7c69a7e208
#
_entry.id   b7ad2cf01117ca7439c2df7c69a7e208
#
_cell.length_a   1.000
_cell.length_b   1.000
_cell.length_c   1.000
_cell.angle_alpha   90.00
_cell.angle_beta   90.00
_cell.angle_gamma   90.00
#
_symmetry.space_group_name_H-M   'P 1'
#
loop_
_entity.id
_entity.type
_entity.pdbx_description
1 polymer ?
#
loop_
_entity_poly.entity_id
_entity_poly.type
_entity_poly.pdbx_seq_one_letter_code
_entity_poly.pdbx_strand_id
1 'polypeptide(L)'
;MAHFWAAISLWRQARRARPVPYATKKRVQQSFASRTVHWGGLILALFIIWHILDLTFGVVNPAGTGTTPYDRLIASFSNIPITLFYVVSMILLGLHLRHGIFAATQTLGQTNKRRERAVNGIAYVVSAVITLGFILVPLSIAFGLID
;
A
#
# COMPACT_ATOMS: atom_id res chain seq x y z
N MET A 1 9.10 -11.42 2.78
CA MET A 1 8.88 -12.04 4.12
C MET A 1 9.59 -11.29 5.24
N ALA A 2 10.89 -10.92 5.11
CA ALA A 2 11.64 -10.23 6.18
C ALA A 2 11.00 -8.91 6.67
N HIS A 3 10.54 -8.06 5.76
CA HIS A 3 9.86 -6.79 6.10
C HIS A 3 8.61 -7.02 6.96
N PHE A 4 7.76 -7.97 6.59
CA PHE A 4 6.53 -8.28 7.32
C PHE A 4 6.83 -8.83 8.71
N TRP A 5 7.79 -9.75 8.82
CA TRP A 5 8.26 -10.28 10.10
C TRP A 5 8.83 -9.18 11.00
N ALA A 6 9.67 -8.30 10.46
CA ALA A 6 10.25 -7.18 11.20
C ALA A 6 9.15 -6.22 11.70
N ALA A 7 8.16 -5.89 10.87
CA ALA A 7 7.06 -5.01 11.25
C ALA A 7 6.23 -5.60 12.41
N ILE A 8 5.89 -6.89 12.37
CA ILE A 8 5.17 -7.57 13.46
C ILE A 8 6.03 -7.63 14.73
N SER A 9 7.32 -7.95 14.59
CA SER A 9 8.24 -8.05 15.71
C SER A 9 8.38 -6.73 16.45
N LEU A 10 8.62 -5.64 15.71
CA LEU A 10 8.72 -4.29 16.27
C LEU A 10 7.39 -3.82 16.91
N TRP A 11 6.26 -4.14 16.29
CA TRP A 11 4.96 -3.82 16.86
C TRP A 11 4.70 -4.55 18.19
N ARG A 12 5.06 -5.84 18.27
CA ARG A 12 4.98 -6.63 19.52
C ARG A 12 5.90 -6.07 20.59
N GLN A 13 7.14 -5.72 20.24
CA GLN A 13 8.10 -5.11 21.17
C GLN A 13 7.59 -3.78 21.70
N ALA A 14 7.10 -2.90 20.83
CA ALA A 14 6.54 -1.60 21.22
C ALA A 14 5.34 -1.72 22.17
N ARG A 15 4.50 -2.74 21.99
CA ARG A 15 3.38 -3.03 22.92
C ARG A 15 3.86 -3.54 24.27
N ARG A 16 4.87 -4.42 24.31
CA ARG A 16 5.44 -4.95 25.55
C ARG A 16 6.20 -3.90 26.35
N ALA A 17 6.89 -2.99 25.68
CA ALA A 17 7.65 -1.91 26.30
C ALA A 17 6.77 -0.88 27.03
N ARG A 18 5.45 -0.86 26.77
CA ARG A 18 4.52 0.11 27.37
C ARG A 18 3.25 -0.57 27.91
N PRO A 19 3.33 -1.19 29.08
CA PRO A 19 2.18 -1.83 29.71
C PRO A 19 1.12 -0.82 30.19
N VAL A 20 1.53 0.44 30.49
CA VAL A 20 0.64 1.52 30.94
C VAL A 20 0.46 2.54 29.82
N PRO A 21 -0.78 2.84 29.38
CA PRO A 21 -1.05 3.86 28.38
C PRO A 21 -0.80 5.27 28.93
N TYR A 22 -0.50 6.23 28.03
CA TYR A 22 -0.38 7.63 28.43
C TYR A 22 -1.70 8.18 28.96
N ALA A 23 -1.65 8.88 30.11
CA ALA A 23 -2.80 9.58 30.66
C ALA A 23 -3.31 10.71 29.74
N THR A 24 -2.40 11.36 29.01
CA THR A 24 -2.73 12.39 28.01
C THR A 24 -2.15 12.05 26.66
N LYS A 25 -3.01 11.77 25.68
CA LYS A 25 -2.61 11.48 24.28
C LYS A 25 -2.61 12.78 23.45
N LYS A 26 -1.53 13.55 23.48
CA LYS A 26 -1.34 14.65 22.52
C LYS A 26 -0.91 14.06 21.16
N ARG A 27 -1.86 13.98 20.22
CA ARG A 27 -1.64 13.44 18.85
C ARG A 27 -1.12 14.51 17.88
N VAL A 28 -0.35 15.47 18.34
CA VAL A 28 -0.01 16.70 17.59
C VAL A 28 0.90 16.46 16.38
N GLN A 29 1.61 15.34 16.30
CA GLN A 29 2.61 15.11 15.24
C GLN A 29 2.42 13.82 14.42
N GLN A 30 1.32 13.10 14.57
CA GLN A 30 1.07 11.90 13.80
C GLN A 30 0.31 12.21 12.52
N SER A 31 0.93 11.98 11.35
CA SER A 31 0.24 12.03 10.06
C SER A 31 -0.81 10.92 9.95
N PHE A 32 -1.79 11.10 9.08
CA PHE A 32 -2.79 10.08 8.77
C PHE A 32 -2.11 8.77 8.31
N ALA A 33 -1.10 8.87 7.44
CA ALA A 33 -0.31 7.72 6.98
C ALA A 33 0.38 6.97 8.13
N SER A 34 0.94 7.68 9.13
CA SER A 34 1.56 7.05 10.30
C SER A 34 0.55 6.31 11.20
N ARG A 35 -0.68 6.82 11.29
CA ARG A 35 -1.73 6.16 12.10
C ARG A 35 -2.28 4.90 11.46
N THR A 36 -2.31 4.88 10.14
CA THR A 36 -2.91 3.79 9.35
C THR A 36 -1.88 2.76 8.86
N VAL A 37 -0.57 2.99 9.09
CA VAL A 37 0.51 2.17 8.51
C VAL A 37 0.39 0.67 8.85
N HIS A 38 0.01 0.31 10.07
CA HIS A 38 -0.11 -1.08 10.49
C HIS A 38 -1.29 -1.79 9.78
N TRP A 39 -2.45 -1.15 9.78
CA TRP A 39 -3.64 -1.68 9.10
C TRP A 39 -3.47 -1.67 7.60
N GLY A 40 -2.92 -0.58 7.04
CA GLY A 40 -2.59 -0.49 5.62
C GLY A 40 -1.59 -1.57 5.19
N GLY A 41 -0.56 -1.84 6.00
CA GLY A 41 0.40 -2.92 5.73
C GLY A 41 -0.23 -4.32 5.75
N LEU A 42 -1.18 -4.58 6.66
CA LEU A 42 -1.91 -5.86 6.70
C LEU A 42 -2.81 -6.02 5.47
N ILE A 43 -3.56 -4.97 5.11
CA ILE A 43 -4.43 -4.98 3.92
C ILE A 43 -3.60 -5.20 2.66
N LEU A 44 -2.44 -4.53 2.54
CA LEU A 44 -1.54 -4.72 1.41
C LEU A 44 -0.97 -6.14 1.34
N ALA A 45 -0.65 -6.77 2.49
CA ALA A 45 -0.20 -8.16 2.50
C ALA A 45 -1.29 -9.11 1.96
N LEU A 46 -2.54 -8.91 2.38
CA LEU A 46 -3.69 -9.67 1.86
C LEU A 46 -3.94 -9.36 0.38
N PHE A 47 -3.80 -8.10 -0.03
CA PHE A 47 -3.91 -7.69 -1.42
C PHE A 47 -2.87 -8.37 -2.31
N ILE A 48 -1.61 -8.49 -1.87
CA ILE A 48 -0.56 -9.17 -2.65
C ILE A 48 -0.95 -10.63 -2.89
N ILE A 49 -1.47 -11.31 -1.87
CA ILE A 49 -1.95 -12.70 -2.01
C ILE A 49 -3.08 -12.76 -3.04
N TRP A 50 -4.08 -11.90 -2.90
CA TRP A 50 -5.19 -11.80 -3.86
C TRP A 50 -4.70 -11.52 -5.28
N HIS A 51 -3.84 -10.52 -5.46
CA HIS A 51 -3.28 -10.11 -6.74
C HIS A 51 -2.58 -11.27 -7.47
N ILE A 52 -1.80 -12.07 -6.74
CA ILE A 52 -1.13 -13.24 -7.29
C ILE A 52 -2.15 -14.32 -7.67
N LEU A 53 -3.13 -14.59 -6.83
CA LEU A 53 -4.18 -15.57 -7.11
C LEU A 53 -5.07 -15.15 -8.29
N ASP A 54 -5.34 -13.86 -8.42
CA ASP A 54 -6.15 -13.27 -9.49
C ASP A 54 -5.39 -13.22 -10.83
N LEU A 55 -4.35 -12.39 -10.93
CA LEU A 55 -3.71 -12.11 -12.21
C LEU A 55 -2.61 -13.11 -12.60
N THR A 56 -1.92 -13.74 -11.62
CA THR A 56 -0.85 -14.69 -11.94
C THR A 56 -1.36 -16.10 -12.09
N PHE A 57 -2.10 -16.61 -11.12
CA PHE A 57 -2.61 -18.00 -11.16
C PHE A 57 -4.00 -18.13 -11.77
N GLY A 58 -4.80 -17.07 -11.79
CA GLY A 58 -6.16 -17.08 -12.30
C GLY A 58 -7.18 -17.86 -11.46
N VAL A 59 -6.80 -18.31 -10.26
CA VAL A 59 -7.64 -19.16 -9.39
C VAL A 59 -8.92 -18.46 -8.93
N VAL A 60 -8.84 -17.16 -8.67
CA VAL A 60 -9.98 -16.33 -8.26
C VAL A 60 -10.43 -15.37 -9.37
N ASN A 61 -9.82 -15.47 -10.56
CA ASN A 61 -10.08 -14.61 -11.69
C ASN A 61 -11.39 -15.00 -12.40
N PRO A 62 -12.23 -14.06 -12.83
CA PRO A 62 -13.44 -14.37 -13.61
C PRO A 62 -13.17 -15.13 -14.91
N ALA A 63 -12.00 -14.94 -15.54
CA ALA A 63 -11.61 -15.68 -16.74
C ALA A 63 -11.09 -17.10 -16.48
N GLY A 64 -10.67 -17.41 -15.24
CA GLY A 64 -10.16 -18.72 -14.83
C GLY A 64 -8.68 -18.96 -15.13
N THR A 65 -8.20 -20.18 -14.81
CA THR A 65 -6.78 -20.55 -14.81
C THR A 65 -6.17 -20.82 -16.19
N GLY A 66 -6.98 -21.16 -17.18
CA GLY A 66 -6.53 -21.56 -18.53
C GLY A 66 -6.36 -20.40 -19.53
N THR A 67 -6.46 -19.16 -19.07
CA THR A 67 -6.50 -17.97 -19.94
C THR A 67 -5.17 -17.23 -19.95
N THR A 68 -5.00 -16.32 -20.93
CA THR A 68 -3.82 -15.48 -21.02
C THR A 68 -3.78 -14.43 -19.90
N PRO A 69 -2.61 -13.88 -19.55
CA PRO A 69 -2.52 -12.75 -18.60
C PRO A 69 -3.36 -11.55 -19.02
N TYR A 70 -3.48 -11.29 -20.32
CA TYR A 70 -4.32 -10.24 -20.87
C TYR A 70 -5.80 -10.48 -20.59
N ASP A 71 -6.31 -11.67 -20.90
CA ASP A 71 -7.72 -12.01 -20.66
C ASP A 71 -8.08 -11.89 -19.18
N ARG A 72 -7.18 -12.32 -18.30
CA ARG A 72 -7.36 -12.18 -16.83
C ARG A 72 -7.43 -10.72 -16.40
N LEU A 73 -6.60 -9.87 -16.98
CA LEU A 73 -6.56 -8.45 -16.68
C LEU A 73 -7.87 -7.77 -17.11
N ILE A 74 -8.33 -8.04 -18.35
CA ILE A 74 -9.62 -7.54 -18.85
C ILE A 74 -10.78 -8.05 -17.99
N ALA A 75 -10.85 -9.35 -17.73
CA ALA A 75 -11.94 -9.95 -16.95
C ALA A 75 -12.02 -9.42 -15.52
N SER A 76 -10.88 -9.24 -14.84
CA SER A 76 -10.86 -8.67 -13.48
C SER A 76 -11.31 -7.21 -13.47
N PHE A 77 -10.80 -6.39 -14.38
CA PHE A 77 -11.07 -4.95 -14.35
C PHE A 77 -12.36 -4.52 -15.06
N SER A 78 -12.98 -5.39 -15.83
CA SER A 78 -14.37 -5.24 -16.26
C SER A 78 -15.37 -5.46 -15.10
N ASN A 79 -14.92 -6.05 -14.00
CA ASN A 79 -15.72 -6.26 -12.80
C ASN A 79 -15.53 -5.10 -11.82
N ILE A 80 -16.53 -4.24 -11.68
CA ILE A 80 -16.46 -3.02 -10.85
C ILE A 80 -16.04 -3.28 -9.39
N PRO A 81 -16.61 -4.26 -8.65
CA PRO A 81 -16.15 -4.61 -7.31
C PRO A 81 -14.65 -4.94 -7.23
N ILE A 82 -14.12 -5.71 -8.18
CA ILE A 82 -12.69 -6.06 -8.23
C ILE A 82 -11.87 -4.80 -8.52
N THR A 83 -12.27 -4.01 -9.50
CA THR A 83 -11.61 -2.74 -9.84
C THR A 83 -11.55 -1.80 -8.63
N LEU A 84 -12.64 -1.62 -7.90
CA LEU A 84 -12.67 -0.79 -6.68
C LEU A 84 -11.73 -1.33 -5.61
N PHE A 85 -11.68 -2.65 -5.42
CA PHE A 85 -10.75 -3.28 -4.48
C PHE A 85 -9.28 -2.98 -4.85
N TYR A 86 -8.92 -3.08 -6.14
CA TYR A 86 -7.58 -2.73 -6.63
C TYR A 86 -7.28 -1.24 -6.46
N VAL A 87 -8.19 -0.34 -6.82
CA VAL A 87 -8.01 1.11 -6.68
C VAL A 87 -7.78 1.50 -5.21
N VAL A 88 -8.60 1.00 -4.29
CA VAL A 88 -8.42 1.23 -2.85
C VAL A 88 -7.08 0.70 -2.36
N SER A 89 -6.69 -0.49 -2.81
CA SER A 89 -5.39 -1.09 -2.45
C SER A 89 -4.21 -0.26 -2.97
N MET A 90 -4.30 0.32 -4.16
CA MET A 90 -3.26 1.20 -4.71
C MET A 90 -3.18 2.54 -3.94
N ILE A 91 -4.29 3.10 -3.49
CA ILE A 91 -4.28 4.28 -2.61
C ILE A 91 -3.59 3.96 -1.28
N LEU A 92 -3.89 2.81 -0.68
CA LEU A 92 -3.23 2.35 0.55
C LEU A 92 -1.73 2.10 0.33
N LEU A 93 -1.34 1.56 -0.83
CA LEU A 93 0.05 1.40 -1.23
C LEU A 93 0.77 2.75 -1.31
N GLY A 94 0.15 3.75 -1.92
CA GLY A 94 0.70 5.10 -1.99
C GLY A 94 0.94 5.72 -0.60
N LEU A 95 -0.03 5.60 0.30
CA LEU A 95 0.11 6.06 1.69
C LEU A 95 1.21 5.31 2.44
N HIS A 96 1.29 3.99 2.24
CA HIS A 96 2.30 3.13 2.86
C HIS A 96 3.70 3.46 2.35
N LEU A 97 3.85 3.62 1.04
CA LEU A 97 5.12 3.97 0.38
C LEU A 97 5.60 5.35 0.82
N ARG A 98 4.71 6.35 0.83
CA ARG A 98 5.04 7.69 1.32
C ARG A 98 5.56 7.67 2.75
N HIS A 99 4.84 6.96 3.65
CA HIS A 99 5.28 6.81 5.04
C HIS A 99 6.60 6.06 5.13
N GLY A 100 6.76 4.98 4.36
CA GLY A 100 7.96 4.15 4.35
C GLY A 100 9.21 4.89 3.90
N ILE A 101 9.14 5.67 2.82
CA ILE A 101 10.27 6.50 2.33
C ILE A 101 10.69 7.49 3.42
N PHE A 102 9.73 8.18 4.02
CA PHE A 102 10.02 9.14 5.08
C PHE A 102 10.63 8.47 6.31
N ALA A 103 10.03 7.38 6.80
CA ALA A 103 10.51 6.64 7.96
C ALA A 103 11.91 6.04 7.75
N ALA A 104 12.21 5.54 6.55
CA ALA A 104 13.53 5.00 6.21
C ALA A 104 14.63 6.06 6.33
N THR A 105 14.38 7.28 5.89
CA THR A 105 15.38 8.37 6.01
C THR A 105 15.60 8.80 7.46
N GLN A 106 14.57 8.74 8.30
CA GLN A 106 14.70 8.98 9.75
C GLN A 106 15.57 7.90 10.41
N THR A 107 15.34 6.63 10.06
CA THR A 107 16.11 5.49 10.58
C THR A 107 17.59 5.58 10.17
N LEU A 108 17.89 6.13 8.99
CA LEU A 108 19.26 6.36 8.50
C LEU A 108 19.92 7.65 9.05
N GLY A 109 19.29 8.30 10.02
CA GLY A 109 19.83 9.52 10.67
C GLY A 109 19.80 10.78 9.79
N GLN A 110 19.03 10.80 8.73
CA GLN A 110 18.90 11.93 7.80
C GLN A 110 17.90 12.98 8.31
N THR A 111 18.12 13.54 9.51
CA THR A 111 17.14 14.33 10.28
C THR A 111 17.27 15.86 10.14
N ASN A 112 18.05 16.39 9.20
CA ASN A 112 18.16 17.83 8.97
C ASN A 112 16.85 18.40 8.40
N LYS A 113 16.31 19.49 8.96
CA LYS A 113 15.05 20.14 8.54
C LYS A 113 14.97 20.48 7.04
N ARG A 114 16.09 20.83 6.41
CA ARG A 114 16.13 21.10 4.96
C ARG A 114 15.96 19.82 4.14
N ARG A 115 16.66 18.75 4.55
CA ARG A 115 16.55 17.42 3.93
C ARG A 115 15.17 16.80 4.17
N GLU A 116 14.61 16.98 5.34
CA GLU A 116 13.26 16.50 5.69
C GLU A 116 12.19 17.02 4.74
N ARG A 117 12.22 18.32 4.39
CA ARG A 117 11.32 18.90 3.38
C ARG A 117 11.51 18.28 2.00
N ALA A 118 12.77 18.13 1.55
CA ALA A 118 13.10 17.52 0.27
C ALA A 118 12.65 16.05 0.21
N VAL A 119 12.93 15.27 1.25
CA VAL A 119 12.50 13.86 1.35
C VAL A 119 10.98 13.73 1.35
N ASN A 120 10.27 14.58 2.09
CA ASN A 120 8.81 14.61 2.03
C ASN A 120 8.30 14.91 0.62
N GLY A 121 8.88 15.88 -0.08
CA GLY A 121 8.54 16.19 -1.47
C GLY A 121 8.76 14.99 -2.39
N ILE A 122 9.93 14.36 -2.32
CA ILE A 122 10.26 13.15 -3.09
C ILE A 122 9.28 12.00 -2.75
N ALA A 123 9.02 11.78 -1.47
CA ALA A 123 8.10 10.73 -1.04
C ALA A 123 6.68 10.94 -1.59
N TYR A 124 6.20 12.19 -1.63
CA TYR A 124 4.92 12.52 -2.25
C TYR A 124 4.92 12.26 -3.76
N VAL A 125 5.92 12.76 -4.47
CA VAL A 125 5.99 12.61 -5.94
C VAL A 125 6.10 11.14 -6.33
N VAL A 126 7.03 10.39 -5.72
CA VAL A 126 7.21 8.95 -6.00
C VAL A 126 5.94 8.16 -5.70
N SER A 127 5.32 8.39 -4.54
CA SER A 127 4.08 7.70 -4.17
C SER A 127 2.93 8.05 -5.11
N ALA A 128 2.79 9.31 -5.51
CA ALA A 128 1.74 9.75 -6.43
C ALA A 128 1.92 9.14 -7.82
N VAL A 129 3.14 9.18 -8.38
CA VAL A 129 3.44 8.60 -9.69
C VAL A 129 3.15 7.10 -9.72
N ILE A 130 3.60 6.37 -8.71
CA ILE A 130 3.36 4.92 -8.62
C ILE A 130 1.86 4.63 -8.47
N THR A 131 1.17 5.33 -7.55
CA THR A 131 -0.26 5.14 -7.31
C THR A 131 -1.08 5.42 -8.56
N LEU A 132 -0.84 6.56 -9.21
CA LEU A 132 -1.57 6.95 -10.43
C LEU A 132 -1.28 5.98 -11.57
N GLY A 133 -0.01 5.58 -11.78
CA GLY A 133 0.36 4.62 -12.80
C GLY A 133 -0.36 3.29 -12.66
N PHE A 134 -0.44 2.76 -11.44
CA PHE A 134 -1.16 1.50 -11.19
C PHE A 134 -2.68 1.62 -11.20
N ILE A 135 -3.25 2.79 -10.92
CA ILE A 135 -4.71 3.03 -11.00
C ILE A 135 -5.17 3.22 -12.45
N LEU A 136 -4.33 3.75 -13.32
CA LEU A 136 -4.70 4.02 -14.72
C LEU A 136 -5.18 2.76 -15.45
N VAL A 137 -4.50 1.64 -15.30
CA VAL A 137 -4.85 0.39 -16.00
C VAL A 137 -6.24 -0.13 -15.60
N PRO A 138 -6.54 -0.36 -14.30
CA PRO A 138 -7.88 -0.79 -13.88
C PRO A 138 -8.99 0.16 -14.33
N LEU A 139 -8.76 1.47 -14.24
CA LEU A 139 -9.77 2.44 -14.63
C LEU A 139 -9.96 2.50 -16.16
N SER A 140 -8.88 2.39 -16.94
CA SER A 140 -8.98 2.38 -18.41
C SER A 140 -9.86 1.23 -18.91
N ILE A 141 -9.71 0.05 -18.32
CA ILE A 141 -10.53 -1.11 -18.66
C ILE A 141 -11.96 -0.93 -18.14
N ALA A 142 -12.13 -0.50 -16.88
CA ALA A 142 -13.46 -0.29 -16.30
C ALA A 142 -14.30 0.75 -17.05
N PHE A 143 -13.66 1.74 -17.69
CA PHE A 143 -14.33 2.75 -18.52
C PHE A 143 -14.42 2.36 -20.00
N GLY A 144 -13.97 1.15 -20.39
CA GLY A 144 -14.03 0.68 -21.78
C GLY A 144 -13.09 1.42 -22.73
N LEU A 145 -11.97 1.96 -22.21
CA LEU A 145 -10.94 2.59 -23.04
C LEU A 145 -9.95 1.54 -23.60
N ILE A 146 -9.92 0.37 -22.97
CA ILE A 146 -9.12 -0.80 -23.36
C ILE A 146 -10.02 -2.02 -23.17
N ASP A 147 -10.16 -2.82 -24.23
CA ASP A 147 -10.98 -4.04 -24.33
C ASP A 147 -10.21 -5.20 -24.99
#